data_cd9484e7eca7f6c7ef491e54c6447cab
#
_entry.id   cd9484e7eca7f6c7ef491e54c6447cab
#
_cell.length_a   1.000
_cell.length_b   1.000
_cell.length_c   1.000
_cell.angle_alpha   90.00
_cell.angle_beta   90.00
_cell.angle_gamma   90.00
#
_symmetry.space_group_name_H-M   'P 1'
#
loop_
_entity.id
_entity.type
_entity.pdbx_description
1 polymer ?
#
loop_
_entity_poly.entity_id
_entity_poly.type
_entity_poly.pdbx_seq_one_letter_code
_entity_poly.pdbx_strand_id
1 'polypeptide(L)'
;MCSSDLFFTNSNVLFYIAAYLVGSIPFGLLLAKQFAGVNVQEAGSKSIGATNVLRVVKQTNPSLAKKLGIATVLLDAIKGVVVLLIAMSMGMSQETLWAIAVLAVLGHCYSAYLGFEGGKGVATGLGVFLVLIPMPALIGAAVWGFCAKVLKVSSVSSLIGLVAVVIAAIFMNDGVGVDSNAPMYIITFIIFYKHIPNIVRLIKGEESKVV
;
A
#
# COMPACT_ATOMS: atom_id res chain seq x y z
N MET A 1 -33.02 10.45 20.74
CA MET A 1 -31.63 10.28 20.29
C MET A 1 -31.54 10.74 18.84
N CYS A 2 -30.71 11.70 18.54
CA CYS A 2 -30.61 12.27 17.20
C CYS A 2 -29.95 11.24 16.27
N SER A 3 -30.33 11.19 14.99
CA SER A 3 -29.77 10.26 13.99
C SER A 3 -28.24 10.38 13.85
N SER A 4 -27.67 11.53 14.18
CA SER A 4 -26.21 11.79 14.22
C SER A 4 -25.49 11.00 15.32
N ASP A 5 -26.12 10.77 16.45
CA ASP A 5 -25.48 10.09 17.58
C ASP A 5 -25.26 8.59 17.28
N LEU A 6 -26.18 7.97 16.53
CA LEU A 6 -26.10 6.60 16.07
C LEU A 6 -24.95 6.37 15.06
N PHE A 7 -24.63 7.37 14.25
CA PHE A 7 -23.56 7.27 13.26
C PHE A 7 -22.17 7.23 13.93
N PHE A 8 -21.92 8.13 14.88
CA PHE A 8 -20.62 8.21 15.58
C PHE A 8 -20.43 7.15 16.67
N THR A 9 -21.48 6.46 17.09
CA THR A 9 -21.38 5.32 18.03
C THR A 9 -21.24 3.98 17.33
N ASN A 10 -21.37 3.92 16.00
CA ASN A 10 -21.20 2.70 15.23
C ASN A 10 -19.69 2.36 15.11
N SER A 11 -19.27 1.28 15.74
CA SER A 11 -17.86 0.84 15.76
C SER A 11 -17.28 0.66 14.35
N ASN A 12 -18.08 0.19 13.38
CA ASN A 12 -17.60 0.03 11.99
C ASN A 12 -17.17 1.37 11.40
N VAL A 13 -17.99 2.42 11.60
CA VAL A 13 -17.71 3.77 11.07
C VAL A 13 -16.41 4.34 11.67
N LEU A 14 -16.22 4.14 12.98
CA LEU A 14 -14.98 4.56 13.65
C LEU A 14 -13.76 3.86 13.07
N PHE A 15 -13.85 2.54 12.84
CA PHE A 15 -12.78 1.79 12.19
C PHE A 15 -12.52 2.23 10.75
N TYR A 16 -13.55 2.56 9.97
CA TYR A 16 -13.40 3.06 8.61
C TYR A 16 -12.66 4.39 8.56
N ILE A 17 -13.03 5.32 9.44
CA ILE A 17 -12.36 6.62 9.56
C ILE A 17 -10.90 6.41 10.03
N ALA A 18 -10.68 5.59 11.05
CA ALA A 18 -9.35 5.29 11.55
C ALA A 18 -8.45 4.64 10.49
N ALA A 19 -8.97 3.67 9.73
CA ALA A 19 -8.25 3.00 8.66
C ALA A 19 -7.80 3.97 7.56
N TYR A 20 -8.69 4.87 7.15
CA TYR A 20 -8.36 5.88 6.16
C TYR A 20 -7.34 6.88 6.68
N LEU A 21 -7.51 7.42 7.90
CA LEU A 21 -6.58 8.38 8.48
C LEU A 21 -5.20 7.78 8.78
N VAL A 22 -5.15 6.59 9.38
CA VAL A 22 -3.88 5.88 9.64
C VAL A 22 -3.22 5.50 8.31
N GLY A 23 -3.99 5.01 7.34
CA GLY A 23 -3.53 4.74 5.98
C GLY A 23 -2.95 5.98 5.30
N SER A 24 -3.49 7.15 5.59
CA SER A 24 -3.05 8.44 5.02
C SER A 24 -1.69 8.92 5.53
N ILE A 25 -1.15 8.37 6.64
CA ILE A 25 0.15 8.80 7.19
C ILE A 25 1.25 8.60 6.14
N PRO A 26 1.95 9.67 5.70
CA PRO A 26 2.91 9.61 4.60
C PRO A 26 4.32 9.31 5.11
N PHE A 27 4.57 8.08 5.61
CA PHE A 27 5.84 7.72 6.26
C PHE A 27 7.07 7.99 5.40
N GLY A 28 7.04 7.70 4.10
CA GLY A 28 8.18 7.95 3.23
C GLY A 28 8.56 9.43 3.14
N LEU A 29 7.56 10.34 3.08
CA LEU A 29 7.80 11.77 3.11
C LEU A 29 8.36 12.22 4.47
N LEU A 30 7.75 11.76 5.57
CA LEU A 30 8.16 12.12 6.92
C LEU A 30 9.60 11.68 7.19
N LEU A 31 9.93 10.42 6.87
CA LEU A 31 11.28 9.88 7.04
C LEU A 31 12.31 10.63 6.19
N ALA A 32 12.00 10.90 4.92
CA ALA A 32 12.92 11.61 4.02
C ALA A 32 13.15 13.06 4.48
N LYS A 33 12.11 13.78 4.89
CA LYS A 33 12.24 15.13 5.44
C LYS A 33 13.03 15.16 6.75
N GLN A 34 12.69 14.28 7.69
CA GLN A 34 13.29 14.28 9.03
C GLN A 34 14.76 13.87 9.02
N PHE A 35 15.15 12.82 8.27
CA PHE A 35 16.48 12.24 8.36
C PHE A 35 17.41 12.60 7.20
N ALA A 36 16.86 13.00 6.06
CA ALA A 36 17.66 13.36 4.89
C ALA A 36 17.48 14.82 4.44
N GLY A 37 16.56 15.58 5.03
CA GLY A 37 16.28 16.97 4.67
C GLY A 37 15.69 17.16 3.26
N VAL A 38 15.15 16.09 2.64
CA VAL A 38 14.67 16.13 1.25
C VAL A 38 13.16 15.97 1.15
N ASN A 39 12.53 16.70 0.22
CA ASN A 39 11.13 16.56 -0.10
C ASN A 39 10.95 15.64 -1.32
N VAL A 40 10.52 14.41 -1.07
CA VAL A 40 10.31 13.41 -2.14
C VAL A 40 9.16 13.73 -3.09
N GLN A 41 8.26 14.66 -2.74
CA GLN A 41 7.19 15.11 -3.63
C GLN A 41 7.69 16.10 -4.69
N GLU A 42 8.85 16.70 -4.49
CA GLU A 42 9.47 17.67 -5.41
C GLU A 42 10.53 17.02 -6.31
N ALA A 43 10.94 15.78 -6.02
CA ALA A 43 12.05 15.11 -6.69
C ALA A 43 11.72 13.69 -7.16
N GLY A 44 12.47 13.22 -8.14
CA GLY A 44 12.34 11.87 -8.70
C GLY A 44 10.98 11.64 -9.34
N SER A 45 10.27 10.58 -8.92
CA SER A 45 8.91 10.28 -9.41
C SER A 45 7.81 11.03 -8.68
N LYS A 46 8.15 11.92 -7.76
CA LYS A 46 7.24 12.70 -6.89
C LYS A 46 6.32 11.83 -6.00
N SER A 47 6.48 10.53 -6.00
CA SER A 47 5.73 9.60 -5.15
C SER A 47 6.35 9.55 -3.75
N ILE A 48 5.52 9.37 -2.72
CA ILE A 48 5.96 9.22 -1.32
C ILE A 48 6.43 7.80 -0.98
N GLY A 49 6.38 6.84 -1.92
CA GLY A 49 6.74 5.45 -1.68
C GLY A 49 8.25 5.20 -1.60
N ALA A 50 8.62 4.06 -1.02
CA ALA A 50 9.98 3.64 -0.72
C ALA A 50 10.95 3.71 -1.90
N THR A 51 10.52 3.35 -3.12
CA THR A 51 11.35 3.41 -4.33
C THR A 51 11.79 4.84 -4.64
N ASN A 52 10.91 5.83 -4.45
CA ASN A 52 11.28 7.23 -4.67
C ASN A 52 12.13 7.76 -3.53
N VAL A 53 11.84 7.39 -2.28
CA VAL A 53 12.70 7.70 -1.12
C VAL A 53 14.12 7.20 -1.38
N LEU A 54 14.26 5.93 -1.76
CA LEU A 54 15.56 5.34 -2.09
C LEU A 54 16.27 6.14 -3.22
N ARG A 55 15.56 6.46 -4.30
CA ARG A 55 16.11 7.17 -5.47
C ARG A 55 16.60 8.56 -5.12
N VAL A 56 15.79 9.34 -4.40
CA VAL A 56 16.11 10.74 -4.10
C VAL A 56 17.20 10.85 -3.03
N VAL A 57 17.09 10.10 -1.94
CA VAL A 57 18.07 10.14 -0.84
C VAL A 57 19.42 9.55 -1.27
N LYS A 58 19.44 8.58 -2.20
CA LYS A 58 20.69 8.00 -2.72
C LYS A 58 21.62 9.01 -3.38
N GLN A 59 21.08 10.11 -3.91
CA GLN A 59 21.88 11.17 -4.54
C GLN A 59 22.81 11.88 -3.55
N THR A 60 22.43 11.93 -2.27
CA THR A 60 23.19 12.58 -1.20
C THR A 60 23.82 11.59 -0.23
N ASN A 61 23.09 10.54 0.14
CA ASN A 61 23.54 9.55 1.13
C ASN A 61 23.04 8.13 0.79
N PRO A 62 23.86 7.31 0.08
CA PRO A 62 23.46 5.96 -0.35
C PRO A 62 23.14 5.00 0.80
N SER A 63 23.87 5.08 1.92
CA SER A 63 23.65 4.22 3.09
C SER A 63 22.32 4.53 3.78
N LEU A 64 22.06 5.83 3.99
CA LEU A 64 20.80 6.30 4.58
C LEU A 64 19.61 5.99 3.66
N ALA A 65 19.75 6.15 2.35
CA ALA A 65 18.72 5.87 1.36
C ALA A 65 18.17 4.43 1.49
N LYS A 66 19.05 3.44 1.64
CA LYS A 66 18.66 2.05 1.82
C LYS A 66 17.87 1.84 3.13
N LYS A 67 18.34 2.44 4.22
CA LYS A 67 17.66 2.36 5.53
C LYS A 67 16.26 3.01 5.48
N LEU A 68 16.16 4.22 4.91
CA LEU A 68 14.89 4.92 4.80
C LEU A 68 13.93 4.23 3.83
N GLY A 69 14.43 3.67 2.73
CA GLY A 69 13.61 2.88 1.81
C GLY A 69 12.99 1.66 2.49
N ILE A 70 13.78 0.88 3.24
CA ILE A 70 13.30 -0.28 3.99
C ILE A 70 12.30 0.17 5.07
N ALA A 71 12.63 1.18 5.86
CA ALA A 71 11.73 1.71 6.90
C ALA A 71 10.39 2.18 6.31
N THR A 72 10.42 2.83 5.14
CA THR A 72 9.19 3.25 4.42
C THR A 72 8.33 2.05 4.04
N VAL A 73 8.91 0.98 3.46
CA VAL A 73 8.15 -0.25 3.13
C VAL A 73 7.51 -0.83 4.36
N LEU A 74 8.26 -0.98 5.45
CA LEU A 74 7.77 -1.59 6.68
C LEU A 74 6.65 -0.77 7.31
N LEU A 75 6.83 0.54 7.48
CA LEU A 75 5.83 1.41 8.08
C LEU A 75 4.57 1.54 7.21
N ASP A 76 4.72 1.61 5.89
CA ASP A 76 3.59 1.64 4.97
C ASP A 76 2.82 0.31 4.94
N ALA A 77 3.48 -0.83 5.18
CA ALA A 77 2.80 -2.10 5.36
C ALA A 77 2.09 -2.19 6.73
N ILE A 78 2.80 -1.85 7.80
CA ILE A 78 2.32 -1.96 9.18
C ILE A 78 1.12 -1.05 9.45
N LYS A 79 1.05 0.15 8.87
CA LYS A 79 -0.05 1.09 9.15
C LYS A 79 -1.44 0.53 8.86
N GLY A 80 -1.60 -0.26 7.79
CA GLY A 80 -2.86 -0.96 7.49
C GLY A 80 -3.09 -2.17 8.42
N VAL A 81 -2.02 -2.92 8.70
CA VAL A 81 -2.05 -4.10 9.57
C VAL A 81 -2.51 -3.76 10.98
N VAL A 82 -2.00 -2.67 11.57
CA VAL A 82 -2.35 -2.29 12.96
C VAL A 82 -3.85 -2.11 13.14
N VAL A 83 -4.50 -1.37 12.23
CA VAL A 83 -5.96 -1.14 12.32
C VAL A 83 -6.73 -2.44 12.14
N LEU A 84 -6.29 -3.32 11.22
CA LEU A 84 -6.89 -4.65 11.03
C LEU A 84 -6.78 -5.52 12.28
N LEU A 85 -5.59 -5.61 12.89
CA LEU A 85 -5.40 -6.45 14.08
C LEU A 85 -6.22 -5.97 15.27
N ILE A 86 -6.37 -4.65 15.46
CA ILE A 86 -7.25 -4.09 16.50
C ILE A 86 -8.70 -4.47 16.19
N ALA A 87 -9.17 -4.31 14.97
CA ALA A 87 -10.53 -4.66 14.57
C ALA A 87 -10.80 -6.17 14.75
N MET A 88 -9.84 -7.03 14.37
CA MET A 88 -9.92 -8.48 14.58
C MET A 88 -10.01 -8.85 16.08
N SER A 89 -9.21 -8.21 16.92
CA SER A 89 -9.25 -8.45 18.38
C SER A 89 -10.56 -8.03 19.03
N MET A 90 -11.30 -7.12 18.39
CA MET A 90 -12.63 -6.69 18.83
C MET A 90 -13.78 -7.51 18.19
N GLY A 91 -13.46 -8.57 17.45
CA GLY A 91 -14.43 -9.48 16.84
C GLY A 91 -15.23 -8.86 15.69
N MET A 92 -14.66 -7.88 14.98
CA MET A 92 -15.33 -7.27 13.82
C MET A 92 -15.52 -8.29 12.69
N SER A 93 -16.61 -8.13 11.92
CA SER A 93 -16.95 -9.06 10.83
C SER A 93 -15.93 -8.99 9.68
N GLN A 94 -15.88 -10.05 8.87
CA GLN A 94 -14.97 -10.14 7.72
C GLN A 94 -15.22 -9.01 6.69
N GLU A 95 -16.46 -8.61 6.48
CA GLU A 95 -16.83 -7.49 5.61
C GLU A 95 -16.21 -6.18 6.14
N THR A 96 -16.27 -5.97 7.45
CA THR A 96 -15.65 -4.80 8.11
C THR A 96 -14.14 -4.83 7.96
N LEU A 97 -13.50 -5.98 8.15
CA LEU A 97 -12.05 -6.12 7.99
C LEU A 97 -11.60 -5.80 6.55
N TRP A 98 -12.35 -6.28 5.55
CA TRP A 98 -12.05 -5.94 4.16
C TRP A 98 -12.31 -4.46 3.83
N ALA A 99 -13.34 -3.85 4.38
CA ALA A 99 -13.57 -2.42 4.23
C ALA A 99 -12.42 -1.59 4.83
N ILE A 100 -11.92 -1.99 6.02
CA ILE A 100 -10.73 -1.41 6.65
C ILE A 100 -9.51 -1.54 5.74
N ALA A 101 -9.28 -2.72 5.13
CA ALA A 101 -8.17 -2.94 4.22
C ALA A 101 -8.23 -2.02 2.99
N VAL A 102 -9.40 -1.92 2.36
CA VAL A 102 -9.64 -1.01 1.22
C VAL A 102 -9.37 0.44 1.62
N LEU A 103 -9.91 0.88 2.76
CA LEU A 103 -9.76 2.27 3.23
C LEU A 103 -8.33 2.60 3.65
N ALA A 104 -7.58 1.66 4.22
CA ALA A 104 -6.15 1.86 4.51
C ALA A 104 -5.32 2.06 3.22
N VAL A 105 -5.61 1.28 2.17
CA VAL A 105 -4.96 1.43 0.86
C VAL A 105 -5.38 2.74 0.19
N LEU A 106 -6.67 3.08 0.23
CA LEU A 106 -7.18 4.36 -0.27
C LEU A 106 -6.50 5.54 0.45
N GLY A 107 -6.38 5.49 1.78
CA GLY A 107 -5.71 6.52 2.56
C GLY A 107 -4.24 6.68 2.15
N HIS A 108 -3.52 5.57 1.91
CA HIS A 108 -2.14 5.66 1.39
C HIS A 108 -2.07 6.27 -0.01
N CYS A 109 -3.02 5.96 -0.90
CA CYS A 109 -3.04 6.41 -2.28
C CYS A 109 -3.57 7.84 -2.45
N TYR A 110 -4.46 8.26 -1.56
CA TYR A 110 -5.16 9.55 -1.56
C TYR A 110 -5.17 10.12 -0.14
N SER A 111 -3.98 10.53 0.32
CA SER A 111 -3.77 10.96 1.71
C SER A 111 -4.50 12.27 2.03
N ALA A 112 -5.31 12.25 3.08
CA ALA A 112 -5.95 13.46 3.60
C ALA A 112 -4.92 14.52 4.06
N TYR A 113 -3.73 14.09 4.46
CA TYR A 113 -2.66 14.98 4.92
C TYR A 113 -1.87 15.63 3.80
N LEU A 114 -2.06 15.17 2.55
CA LEU A 114 -1.31 15.62 1.38
C LEU A 114 -2.23 16.15 0.26
N GLY A 115 -3.40 16.67 0.59
CA GLY A 115 -4.36 17.16 -0.41
C GLY A 115 -4.86 16.06 -1.36
N PHE A 116 -5.03 14.85 -0.84
CA PHE A 116 -5.45 13.65 -1.60
C PHE A 116 -4.42 13.16 -2.64
N GLU A 117 -3.18 13.58 -2.52
CA GLU A 117 -2.05 12.96 -3.20
C GLU A 117 -1.40 11.89 -2.32
N GLY A 118 -0.70 10.93 -2.91
CA GLY A 118 -0.09 9.87 -2.10
C GLY A 118 0.75 8.88 -2.89
N GLY A 119 0.98 7.71 -2.28
CA GLY A 119 1.73 6.62 -2.86
C GLY A 119 0.90 5.75 -3.82
N LYS A 120 1.39 4.52 -4.07
CA LYS A 120 0.75 3.58 -5.01
C LYS A 120 0.05 2.40 -4.34
N GLY A 121 0.12 2.29 -3.03
CA GLY A 121 -0.59 1.28 -2.27
C GLY A 121 0.08 -0.09 -2.18
N VAL A 122 1.22 -0.35 -2.83
CA VAL A 122 1.83 -1.69 -2.91
C VAL A 122 2.20 -2.24 -1.54
N ALA A 123 2.93 -1.50 -0.72
CA ALA A 123 3.35 -1.96 0.61
C ALA A 123 2.16 -2.11 1.57
N THR A 124 1.25 -1.13 1.56
CA THR A 124 0.02 -1.17 2.38
C THR A 124 -0.89 -2.31 1.93
N GLY A 125 -1.07 -2.50 0.61
CA GLY A 125 -1.83 -3.62 0.05
C GLY A 125 -1.23 -4.98 0.41
N LEU A 126 0.10 -5.12 0.31
CA LEU A 126 0.77 -6.34 0.76
C LEU A 126 0.55 -6.59 2.26
N GLY A 127 0.66 -5.56 3.09
CA GLY A 127 0.44 -5.67 4.54
C GLY A 127 -0.96 -6.20 4.87
N VAL A 128 -1.99 -5.60 4.30
CA VAL A 128 -3.38 -6.04 4.55
C VAL A 128 -3.67 -7.42 3.97
N PHE A 129 -3.11 -7.77 2.81
CA PHE A 129 -3.26 -9.10 2.22
C PHE A 129 -2.53 -10.19 3.04
N LEU A 130 -1.38 -9.88 3.65
CA LEU A 130 -0.70 -10.82 4.56
C LEU A 130 -1.53 -11.17 5.80
N VAL A 131 -2.42 -10.29 6.22
CA VAL A 131 -3.35 -10.55 7.33
C VAL A 131 -4.59 -11.32 6.85
N LEU A 132 -5.19 -10.92 5.73
CA LEU A 132 -6.50 -11.43 5.29
C LEU A 132 -6.40 -12.65 4.40
N ILE A 133 -5.37 -12.75 3.54
CA ILE A 133 -5.12 -13.85 2.60
C ILE A 133 -3.63 -14.17 2.58
N PRO A 134 -3.06 -14.74 3.67
CA PRO A 134 -1.61 -14.84 3.87
C PRO A 134 -0.89 -15.64 2.77
N MET A 135 -1.42 -16.79 2.36
CA MET A 135 -0.74 -17.63 1.36
C MET A 135 -0.68 -16.98 -0.02
N PRO A 136 -1.78 -16.45 -0.60
CA PRO A 136 -1.71 -15.66 -1.83
C PRO A 136 -0.76 -14.46 -1.73
N ALA A 137 -0.76 -13.76 -0.59
CA ALA A 137 0.12 -12.62 -0.37
C ALA A 137 1.62 -13.02 -0.35
N LEU A 138 1.97 -14.14 0.27
CA LEU A 138 3.33 -14.68 0.28
C LEU A 138 3.78 -15.09 -1.13
N ILE A 139 2.91 -15.73 -1.92
CA ILE A 139 3.19 -16.07 -3.32
C ILE A 139 3.46 -14.79 -4.12
N GLY A 140 2.59 -13.79 -4.00
CA GLY A 140 2.77 -12.51 -4.68
C GLY A 140 4.04 -11.77 -4.27
N ALA A 141 4.40 -11.82 -2.98
CA ALA A 141 5.65 -11.24 -2.48
C ALA A 141 6.89 -11.97 -3.03
N ALA A 142 6.86 -13.29 -3.11
CA ALA A 142 7.94 -14.09 -3.70
C ALA A 142 8.11 -13.77 -5.20
N VAL A 143 7.02 -13.73 -5.96
CA VAL A 143 7.01 -13.34 -7.37
C VAL A 143 7.52 -11.91 -7.55
N TRP A 144 7.06 -10.98 -6.72
CA TRP A 144 7.57 -9.60 -6.71
C TRP A 144 9.09 -9.54 -6.50
N GLY A 145 9.60 -10.26 -5.49
CA GLY A 145 11.03 -10.30 -5.17
C GLY A 145 11.86 -10.88 -6.31
N PHE A 146 11.40 -11.97 -6.93
CA PHE A 146 12.04 -12.57 -8.10
C PHE A 146 12.07 -11.58 -9.28
N CYS A 147 10.93 -11.00 -9.63
CA CYS A 147 10.83 -10.02 -10.72
C CYS A 147 11.68 -8.77 -10.43
N ALA A 148 11.72 -8.27 -9.19
CA ALA A 148 12.52 -7.12 -8.80
C ALA A 148 14.02 -7.38 -8.99
N LYS A 149 14.49 -8.59 -8.70
CA LYS A 149 15.88 -9.00 -8.89
C LYS A 149 16.25 -9.14 -10.39
N VAL A 150 15.35 -9.69 -11.19
CA VAL A 150 15.59 -9.97 -12.62
C VAL A 150 15.38 -8.73 -13.47
N LEU A 151 14.22 -8.08 -13.36
CA LEU A 151 13.82 -6.97 -14.23
C LEU A 151 14.43 -5.63 -13.79
N LYS A 152 14.71 -5.47 -12.49
CA LYS A 152 15.22 -4.23 -11.87
C LYS A 152 14.29 -3.02 -12.10
N VAL A 153 13.01 -3.26 -12.38
CA VAL A 153 11.96 -2.23 -12.57
C VAL A 153 10.87 -2.46 -11.52
N SER A 154 10.84 -1.59 -10.51
CA SER A 154 9.97 -1.75 -9.34
C SER A 154 8.48 -1.75 -9.70
N SER A 155 8.05 -0.90 -10.62
CA SER A 155 6.64 -0.79 -11.03
C SER A 155 6.16 -2.08 -11.71
N VAL A 156 6.93 -2.64 -12.63
CA VAL A 156 6.61 -3.90 -13.32
C VAL A 156 6.55 -5.05 -12.31
N SER A 157 7.56 -5.15 -11.44
CA SER A 157 7.60 -6.20 -10.41
C SER A 157 6.40 -6.12 -9.48
N SER A 158 5.96 -4.90 -9.12
CA SER A 158 4.79 -4.70 -8.26
C SER A 158 3.49 -5.13 -8.93
N LEU A 159 3.32 -4.82 -10.21
CA LEU A 159 2.13 -5.23 -10.96
C LEU A 159 2.07 -6.74 -11.19
N ILE A 160 3.22 -7.37 -11.53
CA ILE A 160 3.30 -8.84 -11.70
C ILE A 160 3.03 -9.54 -10.35
N GLY A 161 3.64 -9.07 -9.27
CA GLY A 161 3.41 -9.61 -7.93
C GLY A 161 1.94 -9.50 -7.50
N LEU A 162 1.30 -8.38 -7.79
CA LEU A 162 -0.12 -8.17 -7.49
C LEU A 162 -1.04 -9.10 -8.30
N VAL A 163 -0.75 -9.30 -9.58
CA VAL A 163 -1.47 -10.29 -10.41
C VAL A 163 -1.29 -11.70 -9.84
N ALA A 164 -0.08 -12.03 -9.38
CA ALA A 164 0.18 -13.34 -8.76
C ALA A 164 -0.64 -13.54 -7.47
N VAL A 165 -0.83 -12.49 -6.63
CA VAL A 165 -1.74 -12.54 -5.47
C VAL A 165 -3.15 -12.92 -5.91
N VAL A 166 -3.69 -12.20 -6.91
CA VAL A 166 -5.07 -12.43 -7.38
C VAL A 166 -5.24 -13.83 -7.95
N ILE A 167 -4.31 -14.27 -8.79
CA ILE A 167 -4.34 -15.61 -9.38
C ILE A 167 -4.27 -16.68 -8.27
N ALA A 168 -3.32 -16.54 -7.33
CA ALA A 168 -3.19 -17.48 -6.23
C ALA A 168 -4.46 -17.54 -5.37
N ALA A 169 -5.05 -16.40 -5.03
CA ALA A 169 -6.29 -16.35 -4.25
C ALA A 169 -7.46 -17.07 -4.93
N ILE A 170 -7.59 -16.92 -6.25
CA ILE A 170 -8.64 -17.60 -7.03
C ILE A 170 -8.41 -19.13 -7.05
N PHE A 171 -7.18 -19.56 -7.34
CA PHE A 171 -6.88 -21.01 -7.47
C PHE A 171 -6.85 -21.74 -6.14
N MET A 172 -6.44 -21.09 -5.07
CA MET A 172 -6.40 -21.71 -3.73
C MET A 172 -7.78 -21.77 -3.09
N ASN A 173 -8.78 -21.13 -3.71
CA ASN A 173 -10.11 -20.97 -3.12
C ASN A 173 -10.02 -20.50 -1.66
N ASP A 174 -8.97 -19.76 -1.36
CA ASP A 174 -8.77 -19.05 -0.09
C ASP A 174 -9.80 -17.93 -0.09
N GLY A 175 -11.05 -18.38 0.17
CA GLY A 175 -12.20 -17.49 0.20
C GLY A 175 -11.82 -16.28 1.03
N VAL A 176 -12.07 -15.12 0.47
CA VAL A 176 -11.85 -13.81 1.10
C VAL A 176 -12.63 -13.71 2.43
N GLY A 177 -13.27 -14.84 2.85
CA GLY A 177 -14.10 -14.91 4.07
C GLY A 177 -15.40 -14.11 3.96
N VAL A 178 -15.69 -13.61 2.76
CA VAL A 178 -16.94 -12.92 2.38
C VAL A 178 -17.44 -13.54 1.08
N ASP A 179 -18.72 -13.42 0.79
CA ASP A 179 -19.39 -14.02 -0.38
C ASP A 179 -18.86 -13.49 -1.74
N SER A 180 -17.85 -12.64 -1.74
CA SER A 180 -17.33 -12.00 -2.95
C SER A 180 -15.86 -11.62 -2.82
N ASN A 181 -15.09 -11.84 -3.91
CA ASN A 181 -13.71 -11.35 -4.05
C ASN A 181 -13.61 -9.84 -4.39
N ALA A 182 -14.73 -9.11 -4.39
CA ALA A 182 -14.79 -7.70 -4.78
C ALA A 182 -13.81 -6.80 -3.99
N PRO A 183 -13.63 -6.92 -2.66
CA PRO A 183 -12.69 -6.07 -1.93
C PRO A 183 -11.23 -6.26 -2.39
N MET A 184 -10.81 -7.49 -2.68
CA MET A 184 -9.49 -7.78 -3.23
C MET A 184 -9.32 -7.13 -4.61
N TYR A 185 -10.34 -7.23 -5.48
CA TYR A 185 -10.31 -6.60 -6.80
C TYR A 185 -10.29 -5.07 -6.72
N ILE A 186 -11.00 -4.47 -5.75
CA ILE A 186 -10.97 -3.02 -5.51
C ILE A 186 -9.56 -2.56 -5.14
N ILE A 187 -8.89 -3.24 -4.19
CA ILE A 187 -7.50 -2.93 -3.82
C ILE A 187 -6.58 -3.07 -5.03
N THR A 188 -6.73 -4.16 -5.78
CA THR A 188 -5.97 -4.43 -7.01
C THR A 188 -6.16 -3.30 -8.03
N PHE A 189 -7.40 -2.91 -8.29
CA PHE A 189 -7.73 -1.83 -9.21
C PHE A 189 -7.10 -0.50 -8.78
N ILE A 190 -7.20 -0.13 -7.50
CA ILE A 190 -6.61 1.11 -6.97
C ILE A 190 -5.10 1.12 -7.23
N ILE A 191 -4.41 0.01 -6.94
CA ILE A 191 -2.95 -0.09 -7.12
C ILE A 191 -2.60 0.00 -8.63
N PHE A 192 -3.33 -0.69 -9.51
CA PHE A 192 -3.15 -0.58 -10.96
C PHE A 192 -3.37 0.84 -11.45
N TYR A 193 -4.45 1.48 -11.03
CA TYR A 193 -4.77 2.86 -11.38
C TYR A 193 -3.65 3.82 -11.00
N LYS A 194 -3.10 3.69 -9.78
CA LYS A 194 -1.96 4.50 -9.31
C LYS A 194 -0.65 4.19 -10.04
N HIS A 195 -0.58 3.10 -10.81
CA HIS A 195 0.56 2.76 -11.67
C HIS A 195 0.40 3.25 -13.11
N ILE A 196 -0.71 3.85 -13.51
CA ILE A 196 -0.90 4.37 -14.88
C ILE A 196 0.27 5.24 -15.34
N PRO A 197 0.80 6.20 -14.54
CA PRO A 197 1.96 6.99 -14.97
C PRO A 197 3.23 6.15 -15.22
N ASN A 198 3.41 5.03 -14.50
CA ASN A 198 4.52 4.11 -14.73
C ASN A 198 4.31 3.30 -16.01
N ILE A 199 3.08 2.84 -16.26
CA ILE A 199 2.72 2.10 -17.49
C ILE A 199 2.97 2.98 -18.70
N VAL A 200 2.57 4.25 -18.65
CA VAL A 200 2.83 5.21 -19.74
C VAL A 200 4.34 5.38 -19.97
N ARG A 201 5.15 5.54 -18.91
CA ARG A 201 6.62 5.62 -19.05
C ARG A 201 7.24 4.32 -19.56
N LEU A 202 6.68 3.17 -19.18
CA LEU A 202 7.14 1.87 -19.70
C LEU A 202 6.92 1.76 -21.21
N ILE A 203 5.74 2.16 -21.70
CA ILE A 203 5.40 2.16 -23.14
C ILE A 203 6.33 3.11 -23.91
N LYS A 204 6.72 4.24 -23.31
CA LYS A 204 7.65 5.21 -23.89
C LYS A 204 9.13 4.84 -23.75
N GLY A 205 9.46 3.76 -23.02
CA GLY A 205 10.85 3.39 -22.73
C GLY A 205 11.55 4.31 -21.69
N GLU A 206 10.79 5.11 -20.95
CA GLU A 206 11.29 6.12 -20.01
C GLU A 206 11.27 5.64 -18.53
N GLU A 207 10.77 4.45 -18.25
CA GLU A 207 10.68 3.97 -16.86
C GLU A 207 12.06 3.58 -16.33
N SER A 208 12.49 4.23 -15.26
CA SER A 208 13.84 4.06 -14.72
C SER A 208 13.97 2.76 -13.93
N LYS A 209 15.08 2.07 -14.11
CA LYS A 209 15.47 0.92 -13.29
C LYS A 209 15.76 1.36 -11.86
N VAL A 210 15.47 0.48 -10.90
CA VAL A 210 15.92 0.62 -9.51
C VAL A 210 17.26 -0.07 -9.43
N VAL A 211 18.30 0.69 -9.21
CA VAL A 211 19.68 0.17 -9.11
C VAL A 211 19.97 -0.27 -7.69
#